data_0ba8592f38655807768e3c0a590486e1
#
_entry.id   0ba8592f38655807768e3c0a590486e1
#
_cell.length_a   1.000
_cell.length_b   1.000
_cell.length_c   1.000
_cell.angle_alpha   90.00
_cell.angle_beta   90.00
_cell.angle_gamma   90.00
#
_symmetry.space_group_name_H-M   'P 1'
#
loop_
_entity.id
_entity.type
_entity.pdbx_description
1 polymer ?
#
loop_
_entity_poly.entity_id
_entity_poly.type
_entity_poly.pdbx_seq_one_letter_code
_entity_poly.pdbx_strand_id
1 'polypeptide(L)'
;MAYKVFISSTMKDIDLARDLAHRLESAGIKVSSLDKVVSGEAIPSKITRELSSADEVFVILTDESVNNSNLMFEIGAASSLRKRITPVVVGLEPGRVPSLIRNLKYIKYPDLERYIADLEKRAKAA
;
A
#
# COMPACT_ATOMS: atom_id res chain seq x y z
N MET A 1 15.92 5.28 12.57
CA MET A 1 15.71 4.48 11.34
C MET A 1 14.55 5.04 10.55
N ALA A 2 14.62 4.97 9.24
CA ALA A 2 13.55 5.50 8.40
C ALA A 2 12.36 4.55 8.37
N TYR A 3 11.16 5.11 8.48
CA TYR A 3 9.93 4.35 8.30
C TYR A 3 9.75 4.04 6.82
N LYS A 4 9.53 2.80 6.49
CA LYS A 4 9.46 2.35 5.09
C LYS A 4 8.08 1.80 4.76
N VAL A 5 7.52 2.28 3.65
CA VAL A 5 6.20 1.89 3.17
C VAL A 5 6.33 1.21 1.81
N PHE A 6 5.61 0.13 1.63
CA PHE A 6 5.44 -0.52 0.33
C PHE A 6 4.04 -0.15 -0.18
N ILE A 7 3.95 0.28 -1.45
CA ILE A 7 2.66 0.59 -2.07
C ILE A 7 2.31 -0.51 -3.06
N SER A 8 1.17 -1.14 -2.83
CA SER A 8 0.62 -2.18 -3.69
C SER A 8 -0.53 -1.60 -4.51
N SER A 9 -0.45 -1.68 -5.82
CA SER A 9 -1.50 -1.20 -6.72
C SER A 9 -1.44 -1.97 -8.04
N THR A 10 -2.51 -1.84 -8.82
CA THR A 10 -2.49 -2.34 -10.21
C THR A 10 -1.90 -1.27 -11.12
N MET A 11 -1.54 -1.66 -12.35
CA MET A 11 -1.04 -0.69 -13.33
C MET A 11 -2.11 0.34 -13.70
N LYS A 12 -3.37 -0.02 -13.62
CA LYS A 12 -4.47 0.92 -13.90
C LYS A 12 -4.52 2.05 -12.88
N ASP A 13 -4.03 1.80 -11.68
CA ASP A 13 -4.05 2.77 -10.59
C ASP A 13 -2.68 3.42 -10.36
N ILE A 14 -1.78 3.31 -11.33
CA ILE A 14 -0.38 3.77 -11.17
C ILE A 14 -0.28 5.26 -10.83
N ASP A 15 -1.18 6.08 -11.37
CA ASP A 15 -1.15 7.52 -11.09
C ASP A 15 -1.52 7.80 -9.63
N LEU A 16 -2.46 7.04 -9.09
CA LEU A 16 -2.81 7.14 -7.67
C LEU A 16 -1.64 6.69 -6.80
N ALA A 17 -0.97 5.61 -7.20
CA ALA A 17 0.19 5.11 -6.47
C ALA A 17 1.33 6.13 -6.44
N ARG A 18 1.58 6.80 -7.56
CA ARG A 18 2.60 7.83 -7.66
C ARG A 18 2.26 9.06 -6.81
N ASP A 19 1.00 9.45 -6.81
CA ASP A 19 0.54 10.57 -5.98
C ASP A 19 0.72 10.24 -4.50
N LEU A 20 0.33 9.04 -4.09
CA LEU A 20 0.51 8.59 -2.72
C LEU A 20 1.99 8.55 -2.35
N ALA A 21 2.83 8.00 -3.23
CA ALA A 21 4.28 7.95 -3.00
C ALA A 21 4.86 9.34 -2.79
N HIS A 22 4.47 10.29 -3.64
CA HIS A 22 4.94 11.66 -3.54
C HIS A 22 4.56 12.29 -2.20
N ARG A 23 3.33 12.10 -1.78
CA ARG A 23 2.85 12.64 -0.49
C ARG A 23 3.62 12.04 0.69
N LEU A 24 3.85 10.73 0.65
CA LEU A 24 4.59 10.05 1.72
C LEU A 24 6.05 10.50 1.76
N GLU A 25 6.70 10.59 0.60
CA GLU A 25 8.08 11.04 0.52
C GLU A 25 8.24 12.49 0.98
N SER A 26 7.26 13.34 0.68
CA SER A 26 7.24 14.72 1.17
C SER A 26 7.15 14.79 2.69
N ALA A 27 6.61 13.75 3.32
CA ALA A 27 6.53 13.66 4.78
C ALA A 27 7.74 12.95 5.40
N GLY A 28 8.77 12.67 4.60
CA GLY A 28 10.00 12.04 5.09
C GLY A 28 9.92 10.52 5.21
N ILE A 29 8.97 9.89 4.54
CA ILE A 29 8.76 8.45 4.62
C ILE A 29 9.33 7.79 3.36
N LYS A 30 10.10 6.71 3.53
CA LYS A 30 10.63 5.95 2.39
C LYS A 30 9.54 5.13 1.75
N VAL A 31 9.53 5.11 0.42
CA VAL A 31 8.50 4.38 -0.34
C VAL A 31 9.15 3.44 -1.33
N SER A 32 8.61 2.22 -1.42
CA SER A 32 8.91 1.31 -2.52
C SER A 32 7.59 0.82 -3.13
N SER A 33 7.63 0.43 -4.41
CA SER A 33 6.46 -0.03 -5.13
C SER A 33 6.89 -0.89 -6.31
N LEU A 34 5.92 -1.59 -6.92
CA LEU A 34 6.21 -2.51 -8.01
C LEU A 34 6.74 -1.83 -9.27
N ASP A 35 6.46 -0.55 -9.48
CA ASP A 35 7.00 0.17 -10.63
C ASP A 35 8.52 0.32 -10.57
N LYS A 36 9.12 0.01 -9.43
CA LYS A 36 10.58 0.01 -9.26
C LYS A 36 11.19 -1.38 -9.40
N VAL A 37 10.42 -2.36 -9.87
CA VAL A 37 10.92 -3.72 -10.08
C VAL A 37 11.99 -3.70 -11.17
N VAL A 38 13.14 -4.30 -10.86
CA VAL A 38 14.25 -4.41 -11.82
C VAL A 38 13.89 -5.46 -12.87
N SER A 39 14.12 -5.12 -14.15
CA SER A 39 13.87 -6.02 -15.27
C SER A 39 14.63 -7.34 -15.08
N GLY A 40 13.94 -8.45 -15.34
CA GLY A 40 14.52 -9.78 -15.23
C GLY A 40 14.31 -10.46 -13.89
N GLU A 41 13.83 -9.75 -12.88
CA GLU A 41 13.51 -10.38 -11.59
C GLU A 41 12.13 -11.02 -11.63
N ALA A 42 11.98 -12.14 -10.92
CA ALA A 42 10.68 -12.75 -10.72
C ALA A 42 9.85 -11.85 -9.80
N ILE A 43 8.64 -11.51 -10.22
CA ILE A 43 7.76 -10.62 -9.45
C ILE A 43 7.50 -11.11 -8.02
N PRO A 44 7.16 -12.41 -7.79
CA PRO A 44 6.94 -12.88 -6.42
C PRO A 44 8.14 -12.72 -5.50
N SER A 45 9.36 -12.96 -6.00
CA SER A 45 10.58 -12.79 -5.20
C SER A 45 10.79 -11.33 -4.84
N LYS A 46 10.57 -10.44 -5.79
CA LYS A 46 10.70 -8.99 -5.57
C LYS A 46 9.70 -8.51 -4.54
N ILE A 47 8.45 -8.94 -4.67
CA ILE A 47 7.38 -8.57 -3.73
C ILE A 47 7.74 -9.03 -2.32
N THR A 48 8.16 -10.28 -2.18
CA THR A 48 8.51 -10.83 -0.86
C THR A 48 9.63 -10.04 -0.21
N ARG A 49 10.67 -9.68 -0.97
CA ARG A 49 11.78 -8.89 -0.46
C ARG A 49 11.33 -7.51 0.01
N GLU A 50 10.55 -6.82 -0.82
CA GLU A 50 10.09 -5.48 -0.50
C GLU A 50 9.13 -5.48 0.69
N LEU A 51 8.23 -6.47 0.75
CA LEU A 51 7.31 -6.61 1.87
C LEU A 51 8.06 -6.89 3.16
N SER A 52 9.08 -7.75 3.12
CA SER A 52 9.84 -8.10 4.33
C SER A 52 10.55 -6.90 4.94
N SER A 53 10.98 -5.95 4.11
CA SER A 53 11.69 -4.76 4.59
C SER A 53 10.77 -3.59 4.92
N ALA A 54 9.48 -3.68 4.60
CA ALA A 54 8.54 -2.59 4.84
C ALA A 54 8.00 -2.61 6.27
N ASP A 55 7.73 -1.44 6.80
CA ASP A 55 7.05 -1.28 8.09
C ASP A 55 5.54 -1.28 7.92
N GLU A 56 5.07 -0.85 6.77
CA GLU A 56 3.63 -0.76 6.48
C GLU A 56 3.40 -0.95 4.98
N VAL A 57 2.26 -1.55 4.64
CA VAL A 57 1.86 -1.79 3.25
C VAL A 57 0.58 -1.00 2.97
N PHE A 58 0.64 -0.08 2.03
CA PHE A 58 -0.54 0.61 1.54
C PHE A 58 -1.06 -0.12 0.31
N VAL A 59 -2.37 -0.38 0.27
CA VAL A 59 -3.01 -1.06 -0.85
C VAL A 59 -4.04 -0.11 -1.45
N ILE A 60 -3.88 0.23 -2.72
CA ILE A 60 -4.84 1.11 -3.40
C ILE A 60 -5.94 0.26 -4.02
N LEU A 61 -7.19 0.56 -3.66
CA LEU A 61 -8.35 -0.17 -4.12
C LEU A 61 -9.33 0.76 -4.81
N THR A 62 -9.63 0.44 -6.07
CA THR A 62 -10.63 1.13 -6.88
C THR A 62 -11.58 0.09 -7.44
N ASP A 63 -12.64 0.54 -8.13
CA ASP A 63 -13.54 -0.36 -8.85
C ASP A 63 -12.77 -1.26 -9.83
N GLU A 64 -11.70 -0.73 -10.42
CA GLU A 64 -10.95 -1.47 -11.43
C GLU A 64 -9.98 -2.49 -10.84
N SER A 65 -9.53 -2.29 -9.59
CA SER A 65 -8.50 -3.12 -8.99
C SER A 65 -9.03 -4.09 -7.94
N VAL A 66 -10.26 -3.93 -7.49
CA VAL A 66 -10.80 -4.67 -6.34
C VAL A 66 -10.80 -6.19 -6.53
N ASN A 67 -10.82 -6.67 -7.77
CA ASN A 67 -10.84 -8.10 -8.09
C ASN A 67 -9.51 -8.59 -8.66
N ASN A 68 -8.44 -7.80 -8.58
CA ASN A 68 -7.16 -8.19 -9.15
C ASN A 68 -6.48 -9.27 -8.30
N SER A 69 -6.17 -10.42 -8.90
CA SER A 69 -5.59 -11.56 -8.19
C SER A 69 -4.17 -11.29 -7.67
N ASN A 70 -3.35 -10.54 -8.43
CA ASN A 70 -2.01 -10.20 -7.98
C ASN A 70 -2.05 -9.31 -6.74
N LEU A 71 -2.99 -8.38 -6.72
CA LEU A 71 -3.18 -7.49 -5.57
C LEU A 71 -3.59 -8.29 -4.34
N MET A 72 -4.50 -9.24 -4.51
CA MET A 72 -4.94 -10.13 -3.42
C MET A 72 -3.79 -11.00 -2.93
N PHE A 73 -2.92 -11.46 -3.83
CA PHE A 73 -1.72 -12.22 -3.47
C PHE A 73 -0.80 -11.37 -2.58
N GLU A 74 -0.57 -10.12 -2.95
CA GLU A 74 0.29 -9.23 -2.18
C GLU A 74 -0.26 -8.96 -0.78
N ILE A 75 -1.58 -8.79 -0.67
CA ILE A 75 -2.24 -8.61 0.63
C ILE A 75 -2.06 -9.86 1.49
N GLY A 76 -2.26 -11.04 0.89
CA GLY A 76 -2.06 -12.30 1.60
C GLY A 76 -0.63 -12.48 2.08
N ALA A 77 0.34 -12.15 1.23
CA ALA A 77 1.77 -12.22 1.60
C ALA A 77 2.09 -11.28 2.75
N ALA A 78 1.60 -10.04 2.69
CA ALA A 78 1.82 -9.07 3.75
C ALA A 78 1.20 -9.51 5.07
N SER A 79 -0.01 -10.08 4.99
CA SER A 79 -0.70 -10.62 6.16
C SER A 79 0.09 -11.77 6.78
N SER A 80 0.62 -12.65 5.95
CA SER A 80 1.46 -13.77 6.38
C SER A 80 2.72 -13.30 7.13
N LEU A 81 3.28 -12.17 6.70
CA LEU A 81 4.46 -11.57 7.33
C LEU A 81 4.09 -10.66 8.51
N ARG A 82 2.82 -10.61 8.88
CA ARG A 82 2.30 -9.78 9.98
C ARG A 82 2.62 -8.30 9.81
N LYS A 83 2.60 -7.83 8.57
CA LYS A 83 2.80 -6.42 8.28
C LYS A 83 1.53 -5.64 8.55
N ARG A 84 1.68 -4.36 8.90
CA ARG A 84 0.53 -3.45 8.98
C ARG A 84 0.04 -3.20 7.56
N ILE A 85 -1.22 -3.49 7.31
CA ILE A 85 -1.83 -3.30 6.00
C ILE A 85 -2.83 -2.17 6.10
N THR A 86 -2.66 -1.15 5.25
CA THR A 86 -3.50 0.04 5.24
C THR A 86 -4.14 0.19 3.86
N PRO A 87 -5.36 -0.31 3.67
CA PRO A 87 -6.06 -0.13 2.40
C PRO A 87 -6.47 1.33 2.21
N VAL A 88 -6.26 1.86 1.01
CA VAL A 88 -6.72 3.19 0.62
C VAL A 88 -7.79 3.00 -0.44
N VAL A 89 -9.01 3.36 -0.10
CA VAL A 89 -10.18 3.13 -0.95
C VAL A 89 -10.53 4.40 -1.71
N VAL A 90 -10.63 4.29 -3.03
CA VAL A 90 -10.90 5.42 -3.91
C VAL A 90 -12.18 5.14 -4.70
N GLY A 91 -13.24 5.88 -4.41
CA GLY A 91 -14.50 5.77 -5.14
C GLY A 91 -15.19 4.42 -5.05
N LEU A 92 -14.88 3.63 -4.03
CA LEU A 92 -15.42 2.28 -3.88
C LEU A 92 -16.49 2.27 -2.79
N GLU A 93 -17.64 1.71 -3.09
CA GLU A 93 -18.71 1.59 -2.12
C GLU A 93 -18.35 0.55 -1.05
N PRO A 94 -18.78 0.74 0.21
CA PRO A 94 -18.42 -0.17 1.30
C PRO A 94 -18.76 -1.64 1.03
N GLY A 95 -19.88 -1.90 0.35
CA GLY A 95 -20.28 -3.27 0.02
C GLY A 95 -19.38 -3.97 -0.98
N ARG A 96 -18.51 -3.23 -1.67
CA ARG A 96 -17.59 -3.78 -2.65
C ARG A 96 -16.19 -4.01 -2.12
N VAL A 97 -15.93 -3.62 -0.87
CA VAL A 97 -14.65 -3.89 -0.25
C VAL A 97 -14.51 -5.41 -0.01
N PRO A 98 -13.46 -6.04 -0.51
CA PRO A 98 -13.29 -7.50 -0.36
C PRO A 98 -13.28 -7.93 1.11
N SER A 99 -13.82 -9.12 1.38
CA SER A 99 -13.89 -9.63 2.75
C SER A 99 -12.51 -9.77 3.39
N LEU A 100 -11.48 -10.05 2.60
CA LEU A 100 -10.10 -10.17 3.08
C LEU A 100 -9.61 -8.91 3.79
N ILE A 101 -10.07 -7.74 3.34
CA ILE A 101 -9.63 -6.45 3.90
C ILE A 101 -10.75 -5.71 4.63
N ARG A 102 -11.95 -6.26 4.65
CA ARG A 102 -13.09 -5.60 5.30
C ARG A 102 -12.86 -5.42 6.80
N ASN A 103 -12.13 -6.32 7.43
CA ASN A 103 -11.82 -6.25 8.84
C ASN A 103 -10.61 -5.37 9.17
N LEU A 104 -9.92 -4.87 8.15
CA LEU A 104 -8.83 -3.93 8.33
C LEU A 104 -9.39 -2.52 8.38
N LYS A 105 -8.72 -1.64 9.10
CA LYS A 105 -9.09 -0.23 9.08
C LYS A 105 -8.62 0.35 7.77
N TYR A 106 -9.55 0.65 6.89
CA TYR A 106 -9.20 1.26 5.62
C TYR A 106 -9.41 2.77 5.67
N ILE A 107 -8.74 3.47 4.76
CA ILE A 107 -8.76 4.93 4.67
C ILE A 107 -9.44 5.31 3.37
N LYS A 108 -10.41 6.22 3.45
CA LYS A 108 -10.98 6.82 2.24
C LYS A 108 -9.99 7.85 1.71
N TYR A 109 -9.86 7.94 0.41
CA TYR A 109 -8.87 8.83 -0.20
C TYR A 109 -8.92 10.27 0.34
N PRO A 110 -10.11 10.88 0.55
CA PRO A 110 -10.16 12.23 1.11
C PRO A 110 -9.55 12.38 2.51
N ASP A 111 -9.43 11.27 3.26
CA ASP A 111 -8.88 11.30 4.62
C ASP A 111 -7.38 11.02 4.65
N LEU A 112 -6.77 10.84 3.48
CA LEU A 112 -5.38 10.42 3.37
C LEU A 112 -4.40 11.40 4.02
N GLU A 113 -4.62 12.70 3.84
CA GLU A 113 -3.72 13.71 4.41
C GLU A 113 -3.64 13.63 5.92
N ARG A 114 -4.76 13.41 6.57
CA ARG A 114 -4.80 13.26 8.03
C ARG A 114 -4.01 12.03 8.46
N TYR A 115 -4.18 10.93 7.73
CA TYR A 115 -3.47 9.70 8.06
C TYR A 115 -1.96 9.88 7.88
N ILE A 116 -1.54 10.55 6.81
CA ILE A 116 -0.12 10.80 6.55
C ILE A 116 0.47 11.69 7.66
N ALA A 117 -0.27 12.69 8.12
CA ALA A 117 0.19 13.54 9.22
C ALA A 117 0.43 12.72 10.50
N ASP A 118 -0.50 11.81 10.82
CA ASP A 118 -0.36 10.94 11.98
C ASP A 118 0.81 9.97 11.79
N LEU A 119 0.99 9.46 10.58
CA LEU A 119 2.08 8.55 10.24
C LEU A 119 3.44 9.24 10.37
N GLU A 120 3.52 10.49 9.94
CA GLU A 120 4.74 11.28 10.08
C GLU A 120 5.15 11.40 11.54
N LYS A 121 4.18 11.64 12.42
CA LYS A 121 4.45 11.72 13.86
C LYS A 121 4.97 10.39 14.41
N ARG A 122 4.36 9.28 14.00
CA ARG A 122 4.80 7.95 14.42
C ARG A 122 6.20 7.63 13.90
N ALA A 123 6.49 8.00 12.68
CA ALA A 123 7.79 7.76 12.06
C ALA A 123 8.90 8.52 12.79
N LYS A 124 8.63 9.75 13.22
CA LYS A 124 9.60 10.55 13.95
C LYS A 124 9.83 10.05 15.36
N ALA A 125 8.82 9.41 15.95
CA ALA A 125 8.91 8.88 17.31
C ALA A 125 9.60 7.52 17.36
N ALA A 126 9.73 6.82 16.22
CA ALA A 126 10.28 5.47 16.17
C ALA A 126 11.81 5.42 16.25
#